data_1ff76cc20a4669e1a5e3d36fbc13967b
#
_entry.id   1ff76cc20a4669e1a5e3d36fbc13967b
#
_cell.length_a   1.000
_cell.length_b   1.000
_cell.length_c   1.000
_cell.angle_alpha   90.00
_cell.angle_beta   90.00
_cell.angle_gamma   90.00
#
_symmetry.space_group_name_H-M   'P 1'
#
loop_
_entity.id
_entity.type
_entity.pdbx_description
1 polymer ?
#
loop_
_entity_poly.entity_id
_entity_poly.type
_entity_poly.pdbx_seq_one_letter_code
_entity_poly.pdbx_strand_id
1 'polypeptide(L)'
;FYDNLDADTLKRSLASLDLPSSRFVVTSKSGNTPETLVQAIAALDAVKAAGLGSEIPRMFLGLTEPAKPGRKNGLRELFEAHGIPLLDHHTEIGGRYSVLTNVGLLPAIARGLDVRALRAGAAEVVSALRAAVRPADFPPAVGAAMNIALAKEKSIRISVMMPYADRLGRFAHWYVQLWAESLGKNGEGTTPIACLGPVDQHSQLQLFMDGPREHVITVVRQATAGTGPRIDPELAKLAGLDEMAGRHAGDLVAAQTHGVPAALTRAGRPVRFIDVDRLNERSLGALLMHFMLETILAGRLLGVDPFDQPAVELGKVLSRERLKQAT
;
A
#
# COMPACT_ATOMS: atom_id res chain seq x y z
N PHE A 1 13.64 2.83 0.54
CA PHE A 1 12.70 3.20 -0.52
C PHE A 1 12.62 4.71 -0.60
N TYR A 2 12.71 5.26 -1.82
CA TYR A 2 12.53 6.68 -2.13
C TYR A 2 11.15 6.85 -2.78
N ASP A 3 10.10 6.74 -1.98
CA ASP A 3 8.69 6.81 -2.39
C ASP A 3 8.10 8.24 -2.29
N ASN A 4 8.86 9.17 -1.75
CA ASN A 4 8.53 10.60 -1.69
C ASN A 4 9.77 11.43 -2.04
N LEU A 5 9.58 12.63 -2.57
CA LEU A 5 10.65 13.59 -2.86
C LEU A 5 10.68 14.67 -1.77
N ASP A 6 11.56 14.49 -0.80
CA ASP A 6 11.98 15.49 0.16
C ASP A 6 13.46 15.80 -0.04
N ALA A 7 13.78 17.07 -0.31
CA ALA A 7 15.12 17.46 -0.76
C ALA A 7 16.21 17.19 0.29
N ASP A 8 15.93 17.45 1.57
CA ASP A 8 16.89 17.26 2.66
C ASP A 8 17.05 15.78 3.00
N THR A 9 15.96 15.03 3.05
CA THR A 9 15.98 13.58 3.24
C THR A 9 16.74 12.88 2.12
N LEU A 10 16.50 13.24 0.87
CA LEU A 10 17.20 12.67 -0.28
C LEU A 10 18.71 12.93 -0.19
N LYS A 11 19.10 14.20 0.06
CA LYS A 11 20.51 14.59 0.21
C LYS A 11 21.22 13.82 1.29
N ARG A 12 20.63 13.76 2.50
CA ARG A 12 21.24 13.03 3.65
C ARG A 12 21.30 11.53 3.40
N SER A 13 20.25 10.97 2.84
CA SER A 13 20.20 9.54 2.54
C SER A 13 21.27 9.15 1.53
N LEU A 14 21.39 9.86 0.39
CA LEU A 14 22.43 9.58 -0.60
C LEU A 14 23.84 9.72 -0.01
N ALA A 15 24.07 10.72 0.85
CA ALA A 15 25.37 10.92 1.51
C ALA A 15 25.72 9.81 2.51
N SER A 16 24.73 9.10 3.06
CA SER A 16 24.93 8.01 4.03
C SER A 16 25.10 6.63 3.40
N LEU A 17 24.90 6.47 2.09
CA LEU A 17 25.00 5.19 1.42
C LEU A 17 26.46 4.75 1.26
N ASP A 18 26.73 3.48 1.49
CA ASP A 18 27.91 2.80 0.97
C ASP A 18 27.69 2.51 -0.52
N LEU A 19 28.04 3.49 -1.37
CA LEU A 19 27.77 3.45 -2.81
C LEU A 19 28.37 2.22 -3.50
N PRO A 20 29.62 1.76 -3.22
CA PRO A 20 30.17 0.57 -3.86
C PRO A 20 29.32 -0.69 -3.66
N SER A 21 28.66 -0.85 -2.51
CA SER A 21 27.79 -1.99 -2.23
C SER A 21 26.32 -1.73 -2.59
N SER A 22 25.95 -0.49 -2.95
CA SER A 22 24.56 -0.10 -3.23
C SER A 22 24.11 -0.53 -4.63
N ARG A 23 22.82 -0.85 -4.75
CA ARG A 23 22.14 -1.09 -6.03
C ARG A 23 20.84 -0.31 -6.07
N PHE A 24 20.56 0.33 -7.19
CA PHE A 24 19.40 1.20 -7.38
C PHE A 24 18.41 0.58 -8.37
N VAL A 25 17.18 0.41 -7.95
CA VAL A 25 16.06 0.04 -8.82
C VAL A 25 15.15 1.24 -8.99
N VAL A 26 15.03 1.73 -10.22
CA VAL A 26 14.22 2.92 -10.54
C VAL A 26 12.98 2.48 -11.30
N THR A 27 11.81 2.79 -10.73
CA THR A 27 10.53 2.38 -11.31
C THR A 27 9.68 3.59 -11.66
N SER A 28 9.30 3.71 -12.93
CA SER A 28 8.32 4.68 -13.41
C SER A 28 7.60 4.11 -14.63
N LYS A 29 6.29 3.85 -14.52
CA LYS A 29 5.50 3.28 -15.64
C LYS A 29 5.67 4.10 -16.92
N SER A 30 5.32 5.38 -16.90
CA SER A 30 5.43 6.27 -18.06
C SER A 30 6.86 6.71 -18.37
N GLY A 31 7.79 6.52 -17.43
CA GLY A 31 9.14 7.03 -17.50
C GLY A 31 9.26 8.57 -17.39
N ASN A 32 8.16 9.27 -17.14
CA ASN A 32 8.11 10.74 -17.15
C ASN A 32 7.65 11.34 -15.82
N THR A 33 7.62 10.57 -14.73
CA THR A 33 7.31 11.06 -13.39
C THR A 33 8.46 11.94 -12.90
N PRO A 34 8.25 13.28 -12.71
CA PRO A 34 9.35 14.20 -12.43
C PRO A 34 10.10 13.83 -11.14
N GLU A 35 9.38 13.44 -10.08
CA GLU A 35 9.96 13.07 -8.79
C GLU A 35 10.91 11.88 -8.95
N THR A 36 10.49 10.86 -9.67
CA THR A 36 11.32 9.66 -9.93
C THR A 36 12.55 10.00 -10.75
N LEU A 37 12.41 10.84 -11.79
CA LEU A 37 13.53 11.26 -12.61
C LEU A 37 14.54 12.10 -11.83
N VAL A 38 14.09 13.04 -11.01
CA VAL A 38 14.97 13.86 -10.16
C VAL A 38 15.75 12.99 -9.18
N GLN A 39 15.09 12.05 -8.51
CA GLN A 39 15.75 11.09 -7.60
C GLN A 39 16.76 10.21 -8.33
N ALA A 40 16.42 9.70 -9.52
CA ALA A 40 17.33 8.89 -10.34
C ALA A 40 18.55 9.68 -10.78
N ILE A 41 18.36 10.93 -11.24
CA ILE A 41 19.47 11.81 -11.67
C ILE A 41 20.38 12.12 -10.47
N ALA A 42 19.81 12.45 -9.30
CA ALA A 42 20.58 12.72 -8.09
C ALA A 42 21.41 11.49 -7.64
N ALA A 43 20.85 10.29 -7.75
CA ALA A 43 21.58 9.05 -7.44
C ALA A 43 22.70 8.78 -8.45
N LEU A 44 22.46 9.00 -9.75
CA LEU A 44 23.48 8.89 -10.80
C LEU A 44 24.63 9.87 -10.59
N ASP A 45 24.30 11.12 -10.22
CA ASP A 45 25.28 12.16 -9.93
C ASP A 45 26.13 11.80 -8.70
N ALA A 46 25.52 11.34 -7.63
CA ALA A 46 26.22 10.88 -6.43
C ALA A 46 27.22 9.73 -6.74
N VAL A 47 26.82 8.77 -7.57
CA VAL A 47 27.69 7.66 -8.01
C VAL A 47 28.86 8.17 -8.88
N LYS A 48 28.61 9.13 -9.79
CA LYS A 48 29.65 9.77 -10.57
C LYS A 48 30.63 10.55 -9.70
N ALA A 49 30.12 11.35 -8.76
CA ALA A 49 30.93 12.14 -7.83
C ALA A 49 31.83 11.26 -6.92
N ALA A 50 31.39 10.05 -6.62
CA ALA A 50 32.15 9.05 -5.88
C ALA A 50 33.23 8.32 -6.75
N GLY A 51 33.41 8.70 -8.02
CA GLY A 51 34.36 8.06 -8.93
C GLY A 51 33.92 6.70 -9.49
N LEU A 52 32.64 6.32 -9.28
CA LEU A 52 32.09 5.03 -9.69
C LEU A 52 31.33 5.09 -11.04
N GLY A 53 31.62 6.10 -11.87
CA GLY A 53 30.88 6.32 -13.13
C GLY A 53 30.90 5.12 -14.10
N SER A 54 31.99 4.35 -14.16
CA SER A 54 32.11 3.13 -14.97
C SER A 54 31.22 1.98 -14.46
N GLU A 55 30.84 1.99 -13.20
CA GLU A 55 30.03 0.94 -12.58
C GLU A 55 28.52 1.19 -12.70
N ILE A 56 28.10 2.36 -13.18
CA ILE A 56 26.68 2.75 -13.32
C ILE A 56 25.84 1.65 -13.98
N PRO A 57 26.24 1.00 -15.11
CA PRO A 57 25.44 -0.05 -15.73
C PRO A 57 25.17 -1.27 -14.83
N ARG A 58 26.02 -1.51 -13.84
CA ARG A 58 25.87 -2.61 -12.87
C ARG A 58 25.16 -2.20 -11.59
N MET A 59 25.16 -0.90 -11.28
CA MET A 59 24.58 -0.37 -10.06
C MET A 59 23.09 -0.04 -10.18
N PHE A 60 22.62 0.18 -11.41
CA PHE A 60 21.24 0.59 -11.66
C PHE A 60 20.46 -0.44 -12.47
N LEU A 61 19.15 -0.49 -12.24
CA LEU A 61 18.18 -1.24 -13.01
C LEU A 61 16.92 -0.39 -13.17
N GLY A 62 16.41 -0.24 -14.37
CA GLY A 62 15.17 0.49 -14.64
C GLY A 62 13.98 -0.43 -14.83
N LEU A 63 12.80 0.04 -14.42
CA LEU A 63 11.50 -0.58 -14.65
C LEU A 63 10.58 0.48 -15.27
N THR A 64 10.24 0.33 -16.54
CA THR A 64 9.39 1.30 -17.27
C THR A 64 8.68 0.62 -18.44
N GLU A 65 7.68 1.28 -19.03
CA GLU A 65 7.04 0.76 -20.25
C GLU A 65 8.04 0.59 -21.40
N PRO A 66 7.79 -0.36 -22.31
CA PRO A 66 8.54 -0.47 -23.57
C PRO A 66 8.51 0.84 -24.36
N ALA A 67 9.50 1.04 -25.20
CA ALA A 67 9.51 2.18 -26.14
C ALA A 67 8.27 2.14 -27.03
N LYS A 68 7.62 3.29 -27.21
CA LYS A 68 6.46 3.46 -28.10
C LYS A 68 6.76 4.55 -29.12
N PRO A 69 6.53 4.34 -30.42
CA PRO A 69 6.72 5.36 -31.43
C PRO A 69 5.98 6.67 -31.09
N GLY A 70 6.68 7.79 -31.21
CA GLY A 70 6.11 9.13 -30.96
C GLY A 70 5.83 9.47 -29.49
N ARG A 71 6.19 8.60 -28.54
CA ARG A 71 5.98 8.84 -27.10
C ARG A 71 7.33 8.86 -26.36
N LYS A 72 7.65 10.02 -25.77
CA LYS A 72 8.85 10.16 -24.94
C LYS A 72 8.75 9.34 -23.66
N ASN A 73 9.83 8.66 -23.31
CA ASN A 73 10.03 7.98 -22.03
C ASN A 73 11.40 8.40 -21.47
N GLY A 74 11.39 9.43 -20.63
CA GLY A 74 12.63 10.05 -20.13
C GLY A 74 13.50 9.09 -19.31
N LEU A 75 12.90 8.18 -18.54
CA LEU A 75 13.67 7.18 -17.78
C LEU A 75 14.38 6.21 -18.72
N ARG A 76 13.70 5.73 -19.76
CA ARG A 76 14.26 4.83 -20.75
C ARG A 76 15.42 5.50 -21.50
N GLU A 77 15.18 6.70 -22.01
CA GLU A 77 16.22 7.46 -22.74
C GLU A 77 17.46 7.72 -21.86
N LEU A 78 17.25 8.14 -20.60
CA LEU A 78 18.32 8.35 -19.64
C LEU A 78 19.13 7.08 -19.38
N PHE A 79 18.46 5.94 -19.19
CA PHE A 79 19.09 4.69 -18.80
C PHE A 79 19.79 4.02 -20.00
N GLU A 80 19.20 4.04 -21.19
CA GLU A 80 19.83 3.57 -22.42
C GLU A 80 21.11 4.35 -22.74
N ALA A 81 21.10 5.69 -22.56
CA ALA A 81 22.28 6.52 -22.76
C ALA A 81 23.44 6.20 -21.79
N HIS A 82 23.16 5.56 -20.66
CA HIS A 82 24.17 5.15 -19.67
C HIS A 82 24.43 3.62 -19.68
N GLY A 83 23.89 2.88 -20.65
CA GLY A 83 24.03 1.42 -20.73
C GLY A 83 23.36 0.67 -19.54
N ILE A 84 22.39 1.28 -18.87
CA ILE A 84 21.69 0.69 -17.73
C ILE A 84 20.62 -0.28 -18.21
N PRO A 85 20.56 -1.52 -17.68
CA PRO A 85 19.55 -2.49 -18.06
C PRO A 85 18.14 -2.05 -17.67
N LEU A 86 17.16 -2.41 -18.50
CA LEU A 86 15.76 -2.06 -18.35
C LEU A 86 14.89 -3.32 -18.37
N LEU A 87 13.93 -3.41 -17.47
CA LEU A 87 12.83 -4.36 -17.49
C LEU A 87 11.54 -3.66 -17.90
N ASP A 88 10.74 -4.33 -18.71
CA ASP A 88 9.49 -3.76 -19.18
C ASP A 88 8.38 -3.85 -18.12
N HIS A 89 7.71 -2.73 -17.90
CA HIS A 89 6.46 -2.65 -17.16
C HIS A 89 5.29 -2.96 -18.11
N HIS A 90 4.32 -3.75 -17.63
CA HIS A 90 3.14 -4.08 -18.43
C HIS A 90 2.28 -2.84 -18.68
N THR A 91 2.00 -2.54 -19.93
CA THR A 91 1.39 -1.27 -20.35
C THR A 91 -0.06 -1.09 -19.86
N GLU A 92 -0.80 -2.19 -19.71
CA GLU A 92 -2.21 -2.17 -19.31
C GLU A 92 -2.42 -2.20 -17.79
N ILE A 93 -1.34 -2.44 -17.00
CA ILE A 93 -1.44 -2.47 -15.54
C ILE A 93 -1.08 -1.10 -14.98
N GLY A 94 -2.04 -0.44 -14.31
CA GLY A 94 -1.81 0.82 -13.60
C GLY A 94 -0.92 0.65 -12.36
N GLY A 95 -0.23 1.73 -11.93
CA GLY A 95 0.72 1.69 -10.82
C GLY A 95 0.14 1.10 -9.54
N ARG A 96 -1.06 1.51 -9.12
CA ARG A 96 -1.73 1.03 -7.90
C ARG A 96 -2.15 -0.46 -7.94
N TYR A 97 -2.19 -1.06 -9.14
CA TYR A 97 -2.46 -2.48 -9.36
C TYR A 97 -1.18 -3.30 -9.62
N SER A 98 0.01 -2.68 -9.63
CA SER A 98 1.23 -3.31 -10.15
C SER A 98 2.03 -4.12 -9.13
N VAL A 99 1.62 -4.18 -7.86
CA VAL A 99 2.38 -4.86 -6.79
C VAL A 99 2.65 -6.35 -7.06
N LEU A 100 1.80 -7.03 -7.83
CA LEU A 100 1.99 -8.44 -8.23
C LEU A 100 2.71 -8.61 -9.59
N THR A 101 3.28 -7.54 -10.12
CA THR A 101 4.14 -7.52 -11.32
C THR A 101 5.60 -7.34 -10.94
N ASN A 102 6.50 -7.18 -11.93
CA ASN A 102 7.92 -6.87 -11.70
C ASN A 102 8.13 -5.71 -10.71
N VAL A 103 7.21 -4.74 -10.67
CA VAL A 103 7.28 -3.57 -9.81
C VAL A 103 7.37 -3.93 -8.32
N GLY A 104 6.51 -4.82 -7.85
CA GLY A 104 6.53 -5.26 -6.45
C GLY A 104 7.37 -6.52 -6.23
N LEU A 105 7.43 -7.43 -7.23
CA LEU A 105 8.11 -8.72 -7.07
C LEU A 105 9.63 -8.59 -7.03
N LEU A 106 10.22 -7.67 -7.82
CA LEU A 106 11.66 -7.48 -7.83
C LEU A 106 12.22 -7.01 -6.46
N PRO A 107 11.69 -5.94 -5.84
CA PRO A 107 12.14 -5.57 -4.49
C PRO A 107 11.80 -6.62 -3.43
N ALA A 108 10.72 -7.38 -3.60
CA ALA A 108 10.37 -8.49 -2.70
C ALA A 108 11.43 -9.61 -2.76
N ILE A 109 11.87 -10.00 -3.97
CA ILE A 109 12.96 -10.97 -4.16
C ILE A 109 14.26 -10.45 -3.51
N ALA A 110 14.60 -9.17 -3.74
CA ALA A 110 15.79 -8.57 -3.16
C ALA A 110 15.77 -8.54 -1.61
N ARG A 111 14.58 -8.59 -1.01
CA ARG A 111 14.36 -8.73 0.44
C ARG A 111 14.23 -10.17 0.91
N GLY A 112 14.41 -11.16 0.04
CA GLY A 112 14.32 -12.58 0.37
C GLY A 112 12.92 -13.13 0.58
N LEU A 113 11.88 -12.44 0.09
CA LEU A 113 10.50 -12.89 0.21
C LEU A 113 10.16 -13.96 -0.85
N ASP A 114 9.28 -14.90 -0.51
CA ASP A 114 8.77 -15.89 -1.45
C ASP A 114 7.68 -15.30 -2.35
N VAL A 115 8.10 -14.75 -3.49
CA VAL A 115 7.20 -14.17 -4.48
C VAL A 115 6.30 -15.20 -5.18
N ARG A 116 6.67 -16.47 -5.17
CA ARG A 116 5.79 -17.54 -5.70
C ARG A 116 4.63 -17.79 -4.77
N ALA A 117 4.89 -17.85 -3.45
CA ALA A 117 3.85 -17.93 -2.44
C ALA A 117 2.93 -16.69 -2.49
N LEU A 118 3.49 -15.48 -2.66
CA LEU A 118 2.71 -14.25 -2.83
C LEU A 118 1.74 -14.35 -4.01
N ARG A 119 2.22 -14.76 -5.18
CA ARG A 119 1.36 -14.93 -6.36
C ARG A 119 0.38 -16.08 -6.22
N ALA A 120 0.74 -17.16 -5.54
CA ALA A 120 -0.16 -18.27 -5.28
C ALA A 120 -1.37 -17.84 -4.45
N GLY A 121 -1.15 -17.06 -3.37
CA GLY A 121 -2.26 -16.50 -2.59
C GLY A 121 -3.17 -15.58 -3.39
N ALA A 122 -2.61 -14.75 -4.26
CA ALA A 122 -3.40 -13.93 -5.18
C ALA A 122 -4.23 -14.79 -6.17
N ALA A 123 -3.63 -15.87 -6.71
CA ALA A 123 -4.31 -16.78 -7.63
C ALA A 123 -5.48 -17.54 -6.97
N GLU A 124 -5.41 -17.82 -5.67
CA GLU A 124 -6.51 -18.43 -4.92
C GLU A 124 -7.77 -17.57 -4.90
N VAL A 125 -7.60 -16.26 -4.71
CA VAL A 125 -8.73 -15.31 -4.72
C VAL A 125 -9.36 -15.24 -6.12
N VAL A 126 -8.53 -15.26 -7.18
CA VAL A 126 -9.04 -15.33 -8.56
C VAL A 126 -9.77 -16.65 -8.83
N SER A 127 -9.27 -17.75 -8.30
CA SER A 127 -9.93 -19.06 -8.41
C SER A 127 -11.28 -19.07 -7.67
N ALA A 128 -11.35 -18.45 -6.49
CA ALA A 128 -12.60 -18.29 -5.75
C ALA A 128 -13.62 -17.44 -6.53
N LEU A 129 -13.19 -16.38 -7.21
CA LEU A 129 -14.05 -15.59 -8.10
C LEU A 129 -14.66 -16.45 -9.22
N ARG A 130 -13.84 -17.31 -9.85
CA ARG A 130 -14.29 -18.18 -10.94
C ARG A 130 -15.26 -19.28 -10.47
N ALA A 131 -15.12 -19.72 -9.22
CA ALA A 131 -15.97 -20.74 -8.61
C ALA A 131 -17.25 -20.18 -8.00
N ALA A 132 -17.34 -18.87 -7.75
CA ALA A 132 -18.51 -18.25 -7.13
C ALA A 132 -19.73 -18.33 -8.04
N VAL A 133 -20.83 -18.87 -7.52
CA VAL A 133 -22.11 -18.97 -8.23
C VAL A 133 -22.93 -17.69 -8.07
N ARG A 134 -22.86 -17.07 -6.89
CA ARG A 134 -23.57 -15.81 -6.58
C ARG A 134 -22.56 -14.78 -6.06
N PRO A 135 -22.80 -13.47 -6.28
CA PRO A 135 -21.94 -12.42 -5.72
C PRO A 135 -21.75 -12.54 -4.20
N ALA A 136 -22.77 -13.01 -3.47
CA ALA A 136 -22.71 -13.22 -2.02
C ALA A 136 -21.72 -14.34 -1.57
N ASP A 137 -21.33 -15.20 -2.49
CA ASP A 137 -20.36 -16.29 -2.22
C ASP A 137 -18.92 -15.83 -2.41
N PHE A 138 -18.70 -14.56 -2.83
CA PHE A 138 -17.40 -13.98 -3.10
C PHE A 138 -17.11 -12.79 -2.17
N PRO A 139 -16.27 -12.94 -1.13
CA PRO A 139 -16.03 -11.90 -0.13
C PRO A 139 -15.67 -10.50 -0.68
N PRO A 140 -14.85 -10.34 -1.75
CA PRO A 140 -14.63 -9.03 -2.34
C PRO A 140 -15.90 -8.37 -2.90
N ALA A 141 -16.84 -9.14 -3.45
CA ALA A 141 -18.11 -8.59 -3.93
C ALA A 141 -19.01 -8.14 -2.77
N VAL A 142 -19.04 -8.90 -1.69
CA VAL A 142 -19.74 -8.52 -0.44
C VAL A 142 -19.15 -7.24 0.13
N GLY A 143 -17.81 -7.13 0.19
CA GLY A 143 -17.11 -5.93 0.66
C GLY A 143 -17.44 -4.69 -0.18
N ALA A 144 -17.38 -4.81 -1.50
CA ALA A 144 -17.74 -3.73 -2.42
C ALA A 144 -19.20 -3.28 -2.24
N ALA A 145 -20.13 -4.22 -2.25
CA ALA A 145 -21.55 -3.94 -2.05
C ALA A 145 -21.84 -3.27 -0.71
N MET A 146 -21.24 -3.77 0.37
CA MET A 146 -21.37 -3.22 1.72
C MET A 146 -20.88 -1.76 1.76
N ASN A 147 -19.66 -1.48 1.29
CA ASN A 147 -19.11 -0.12 1.32
C ASN A 147 -19.98 0.86 0.53
N ILE A 148 -20.42 0.47 -0.68
CA ILE A 148 -21.24 1.34 -1.53
C ILE A 148 -22.64 1.54 -0.96
N ALA A 149 -23.29 0.50 -0.44
CA ALA A 149 -24.59 0.61 0.21
C ALA A 149 -24.54 1.50 1.48
N LEU A 150 -23.53 1.33 2.32
CA LEU A 150 -23.31 2.18 3.49
C LEU A 150 -23.14 3.66 3.10
N ALA A 151 -22.39 3.92 2.02
CA ALA A 151 -22.20 5.29 1.54
C ALA A 151 -23.48 5.91 0.99
N LYS A 152 -24.24 5.17 0.17
CA LYS A 152 -25.44 5.69 -0.51
C LYS A 152 -26.65 5.76 0.40
N GLU A 153 -26.87 4.79 1.29
CA GLU A 153 -28.09 4.68 2.07
C GLU A 153 -27.95 5.19 3.51
N LYS A 154 -26.73 5.21 4.05
CA LYS A 154 -26.45 5.58 5.45
C LYS A 154 -25.52 6.78 5.59
N SER A 155 -25.05 7.37 4.49
CA SER A 155 -24.08 8.48 4.47
C SER A 155 -22.74 8.13 5.18
N ILE A 156 -22.38 6.85 5.25
CA ILE A 156 -21.12 6.38 5.80
C ILE A 156 -20.09 6.38 4.66
N ARG A 157 -19.33 7.48 4.55
CA ARG A 157 -18.46 7.76 3.40
C ARG A 157 -16.99 7.70 3.69
N ILE A 158 -16.60 7.22 4.86
CA ILE A 158 -15.21 7.06 5.26
C ILE A 158 -14.92 5.58 5.50
N SER A 159 -14.01 5.02 4.71
CA SER A 159 -13.58 3.61 4.79
C SER A 159 -12.23 3.52 5.49
N VAL A 160 -12.22 3.06 6.74
CA VAL A 160 -11.02 2.92 7.56
C VAL A 160 -10.44 1.52 7.39
N MET A 161 -9.16 1.43 7.01
CA MET A 161 -8.37 0.19 6.97
C MET A 161 -7.47 0.15 8.20
N MET A 162 -7.76 -0.76 9.15
CA MET A 162 -7.06 -0.84 10.43
C MET A 162 -6.51 -2.26 10.68
N PRO A 163 -5.35 -2.60 10.11
CA PRO A 163 -4.68 -3.85 10.45
C PRO A 163 -4.03 -3.80 11.84
N TYR A 164 -4.09 -4.91 12.58
CA TYR A 164 -3.40 -5.11 13.86
C TYR A 164 -2.07 -5.86 13.65
N ALA A 165 -1.24 -5.32 12.78
CA ALA A 165 0.12 -5.83 12.53
C ALA A 165 0.96 -4.75 11.87
N ASP A 166 2.10 -4.39 12.46
CA ASP A 166 3.04 -3.39 11.94
C ASP A 166 3.45 -3.68 10.48
N ARG A 167 3.62 -4.96 10.16
CA ARG A 167 3.97 -5.41 8.81
C ARG A 167 2.90 -5.11 7.74
N LEU A 168 1.67 -4.78 8.15
CA LEU A 168 0.57 -4.36 7.29
C LEU A 168 0.35 -2.83 7.25
N GLY A 169 1.18 -2.04 7.93
CA GLY A 169 1.04 -0.57 7.90
C GLY A 169 1.10 -0.03 6.47
N ARG A 170 2.10 -0.45 5.68
CA ARG A 170 2.20 -0.03 4.27
C ARG A 170 1.10 -0.61 3.36
N PHE A 171 0.54 -1.75 3.72
CA PHE A 171 -0.64 -2.29 3.05
C PHE A 171 -1.86 -1.38 3.24
N ALA A 172 -2.07 -0.81 4.43
CA ALA A 172 -3.15 0.15 4.66
C ALA A 172 -2.97 1.43 3.82
N HIS A 173 -1.74 1.95 3.69
CA HIS A 173 -1.44 3.08 2.80
C HIS A 173 -1.63 2.74 1.31
N TRP A 174 -1.25 1.53 0.88
CA TRP A 174 -1.53 1.06 -0.48
C TRP A 174 -3.03 0.98 -0.77
N TYR A 175 -3.82 0.50 0.19
CA TYR A 175 -5.29 0.48 0.08
C TYR A 175 -5.85 1.90 -0.11
N VAL A 176 -5.32 2.89 0.60
CA VAL A 176 -5.75 4.29 0.44
C VAL A 176 -5.56 4.74 -1.02
N GLN A 177 -4.38 4.53 -1.60
CA GLN A 177 -4.16 4.87 -3.00
C GLN A 177 -5.06 4.07 -3.94
N LEU A 178 -5.12 2.75 -3.75
CA LEU A 178 -5.93 1.86 -4.58
C LEU A 178 -7.39 2.32 -4.63
N TRP A 179 -7.98 2.59 -3.47
CA TRP A 179 -9.39 2.94 -3.34
C TRP A 179 -9.68 4.37 -3.82
N ALA A 180 -8.90 5.35 -3.37
CA ALA A 180 -9.11 6.77 -3.68
C ALA A 180 -8.97 7.06 -5.19
N GLU A 181 -7.85 6.67 -5.80
CA GLU A 181 -7.60 6.91 -7.23
C GLU A 181 -8.56 6.14 -8.14
N SER A 182 -9.01 4.96 -7.70
CA SER A 182 -9.90 4.14 -8.53
C SER A 182 -11.35 4.62 -8.50
N LEU A 183 -11.83 5.14 -7.37
CA LEU A 183 -13.24 5.39 -7.13
C LEU A 183 -13.63 6.87 -7.07
N GLY A 184 -12.68 7.77 -6.75
CA GLY A 184 -12.92 9.22 -6.59
C GLY A 184 -13.11 9.94 -7.92
N LYS A 185 -14.26 9.75 -8.58
CA LYS A 185 -14.54 10.28 -9.91
C LYS A 185 -16.00 10.69 -10.06
N ASN A 186 -16.26 11.73 -10.86
CA ASN A 186 -17.61 12.17 -11.17
C ASN A 186 -18.47 12.48 -9.93
N GLY A 187 -17.85 12.93 -8.83
CA GLY A 187 -18.54 13.17 -7.56
C GLY A 187 -18.84 11.91 -6.75
N GLU A 188 -18.48 10.74 -7.24
CA GLU A 188 -18.62 9.45 -6.55
C GLU A 188 -17.32 9.11 -5.78
N GLY A 189 -17.42 8.08 -4.93
CA GLY A 189 -16.32 7.57 -4.13
C GLY A 189 -16.51 7.79 -2.63
N THR A 190 -15.64 7.17 -1.85
CA THR A 190 -15.56 7.31 -0.40
C THR A 190 -14.13 7.58 0.01
N THR A 191 -13.93 8.27 1.13
CA THR A 191 -12.60 8.62 1.63
C THR A 191 -11.96 7.42 2.35
N PRO A 192 -10.87 6.86 1.86
CA PRO A 192 -10.15 5.83 2.59
C PRO A 192 -9.20 6.43 3.62
N ILE A 193 -9.10 5.82 4.80
CA ILE A 193 -8.15 6.18 5.85
C ILE A 193 -7.30 4.96 6.21
N ALA A 194 -5.98 5.15 6.29
CA ALA A 194 -5.06 4.15 6.83
C ALA A 194 -4.91 4.36 8.33
N CYS A 195 -5.16 3.32 9.10
CA CYS A 195 -4.89 3.23 10.53
C CYS A 195 -4.04 2.00 10.83
N LEU A 196 -3.44 1.95 12.00
CA LEU A 196 -2.67 0.81 12.48
C LEU A 196 -3.07 0.49 13.93
N GLY A 197 -3.60 -0.69 14.17
CA GLY A 197 -3.84 -1.17 15.53
C GLY A 197 -2.60 -1.86 16.13
N PRO A 198 -2.35 -1.69 17.44
CA PRO A 198 -3.20 -0.96 18.40
C PRO A 198 -2.93 0.56 18.48
N VAL A 199 -1.89 1.14 17.86
CA VAL A 199 -1.48 2.53 18.08
C VAL A 199 -2.61 3.53 17.79
N ASP A 200 -3.37 3.35 16.71
CA ASP A 200 -4.44 4.28 16.34
C ASP A 200 -5.75 4.11 17.13
N GLN A 201 -5.86 3.10 17.96
CA GLN A 201 -6.92 3.07 18.96
C GLN A 201 -6.69 4.10 20.08
N HIS A 202 -5.46 4.62 20.23
CA HIS A 202 -5.14 5.70 21.18
C HIS A 202 -5.22 7.08 20.53
N SER A 203 -5.14 7.19 19.21
CA SER A 203 -5.15 8.46 18.49
C SER A 203 -6.51 8.79 17.85
N GLN A 204 -7.24 7.82 17.32
CA GLN A 204 -8.41 8.04 16.47
C GLN A 204 -9.71 7.41 17.01
N LEU A 205 -9.63 6.46 17.95
CA LEU A 205 -10.80 5.72 18.41
C LEU A 205 -11.88 6.64 19.03
N GLN A 206 -11.50 7.73 19.71
CA GLN A 206 -12.46 8.69 20.24
C GLN A 206 -13.37 9.25 19.14
N LEU A 207 -12.79 9.65 18.01
CA LEU A 207 -13.55 10.12 16.85
C LEU A 207 -14.47 9.02 16.30
N PHE A 208 -13.96 7.80 16.17
CA PHE A 208 -14.73 6.68 15.64
C PHE A 208 -15.89 6.27 16.56
N MET A 209 -15.71 6.41 17.86
CA MET A 209 -16.73 6.05 18.87
C MET A 209 -17.83 7.10 19.02
N ASP A 210 -17.45 8.36 19.14
CA ASP A 210 -18.34 9.43 19.61
C ASP A 210 -18.50 10.59 18.61
N GLY A 211 -17.68 10.64 17.54
CA GLY A 211 -17.80 11.63 16.48
C GLY A 211 -18.91 11.32 15.46
N PRO A 212 -18.91 11.96 14.29
CA PRO A 212 -19.90 11.74 13.24
C PRO A 212 -19.98 10.25 12.82
N ARG A 213 -21.20 9.79 12.50
CA ARG A 213 -21.44 8.40 12.08
C ARG A 213 -21.17 8.20 10.58
N GLU A 214 -19.93 8.44 10.16
CA GLU A 214 -19.52 8.44 8.76
C GLU A 214 -18.48 7.36 8.41
N HIS A 215 -18.04 6.58 9.42
CA HIS A 215 -16.94 5.64 9.32
C HIS A 215 -17.44 4.19 9.26
N VAL A 216 -16.89 3.39 8.34
CA VAL A 216 -16.89 1.93 8.39
C VAL A 216 -15.46 1.46 8.65
N ILE A 217 -15.27 0.62 9.66
CA ILE A 217 -13.94 0.19 10.09
C ILE A 217 -13.70 -1.25 9.65
N THR A 218 -12.73 -1.46 8.75
CA THR A 218 -12.23 -2.78 8.36
C THR A 218 -11.03 -3.13 9.21
N VAL A 219 -11.19 -4.09 10.10
CA VAL A 219 -10.13 -4.61 10.97
C VAL A 219 -9.52 -5.85 10.30
N VAL A 220 -8.22 -5.78 9.99
CA VAL A 220 -7.45 -6.96 9.55
C VAL A 220 -6.68 -7.49 10.74
N ARG A 221 -6.95 -8.73 11.12
CA ARG A 221 -6.36 -9.35 12.31
C ARG A 221 -5.76 -10.72 12.00
N GLN A 222 -4.75 -11.08 12.78
CA GLN A 222 -4.10 -12.38 12.74
C GLN A 222 -4.09 -13.00 14.14
N ALA A 223 -3.88 -14.32 14.21
CA ALA A 223 -3.69 -15.00 15.47
C ALA A 223 -2.37 -14.54 16.13
N THR A 224 -2.48 -13.86 17.27
CA THR A 224 -1.33 -13.34 18.04
C THR A 224 -1.25 -13.91 19.44
N ALA A 225 -2.29 -14.55 19.95
CA ALA A 225 -2.29 -15.15 21.29
C ALA A 225 -1.11 -16.11 21.47
N GLY A 226 -0.43 -16.02 22.61
CA GLY A 226 0.74 -16.83 22.93
C GLY A 226 2.01 -16.46 22.16
N THR A 227 2.04 -15.34 21.45
CA THR A 227 3.23 -14.90 20.66
C THR A 227 3.92 -13.69 21.28
N GLY A 228 5.17 -13.48 20.87
CA GLY A 228 5.99 -12.37 21.37
C GLY A 228 6.62 -12.63 22.74
N PRO A 229 7.23 -11.60 23.35
CA PRO A 229 7.87 -11.71 24.66
C PRO A 229 6.87 -12.12 25.75
N ARG A 230 7.34 -12.95 26.69
CA ARG A 230 6.58 -13.27 27.91
C ARG A 230 6.72 -12.12 28.90
N ILE A 231 5.62 -11.77 29.55
CA ILE A 231 5.54 -10.69 30.53
C ILE A 231 5.88 -11.24 31.92
N ASP A 232 6.88 -10.65 32.53
CA ASP A 232 7.32 -11.01 33.87
C ASP A 232 6.20 -10.77 34.90
N PRO A 233 5.81 -11.77 35.73
CA PRO A 233 4.69 -11.64 36.66
C PRO A 233 4.92 -10.59 37.75
N GLU A 234 6.14 -10.43 38.26
CA GLU A 234 6.43 -9.47 39.33
C GLU A 234 6.39 -8.03 38.78
N LEU A 235 6.99 -7.83 37.59
CA LEU A 235 6.94 -6.52 36.94
C LEU A 235 5.52 -6.15 36.50
N ALA A 236 4.73 -7.10 36.04
CA ALA A 236 3.34 -6.89 35.68
C ALA A 236 2.51 -6.41 36.87
N LYS A 237 2.62 -7.08 38.03
CA LYS A 237 1.96 -6.67 39.26
C LYS A 237 2.40 -5.29 39.72
N LEU A 238 3.70 -5.01 39.67
CA LEU A 238 4.23 -3.70 40.05
C LEU A 238 3.69 -2.57 39.16
N ALA A 239 3.41 -2.88 37.89
CA ALA A 239 2.81 -1.95 36.92
C ALA A 239 1.27 -1.87 36.98
N GLY A 240 0.61 -2.67 37.83
CA GLY A 240 -0.85 -2.76 37.89
C GLY A 240 -1.48 -3.45 36.68
N LEU A 241 -0.76 -4.38 36.05
CA LEU A 241 -1.16 -5.17 34.87
C LEU A 241 -1.28 -6.67 35.24
N ASP A 242 -1.97 -6.96 36.36
CA ASP A 242 -2.07 -8.33 36.90
C ASP A 242 -2.59 -9.34 35.87
N GLU A 243 -3.51 -8.91 34.99
CA GLU A 243 -4.07 -9.73 33.93
C GLU A 243 -3.05 -10.15 32.86
N MET A 244 -1.90 -9.46 32.79
CA MET A 244 -0.82 -9.79 31.85
C MET A 244 0.29 -10.63 32.48
N ALA A 245 0.23 -10.89 33.80
CA ALA A 245 1.24 -11.66 34.50
C ALA A 245 1.44 -13.07 33.90
N GLY A 246 2.64 -13.34 33.40
CA GLY A 246 2.98 -14.64 32.77
C GLY A 246 2.42 -14.88 31.36
N ARG A 247 1.64 -13.94 30.81
CA ARG A 247 1.14 -13.99 29.44
C ARG A 247 2.20 -13.51 28.43
N HIS A 248 1.86 -13.58 27.15
CA HIS A 248 2.70 -13.04 26.08
C HIS A 248 2.16 -11.67 25.62
N ALA A 249 3.02 -10.84 25.05
CA ALA A 249 2.61 -9.54 24.51
C ALA A 249 1.49 -9.66 23.46
N GLY A 250 1.52 -10.71 22.66
CA GLY A 250 0.46 -11.00 21.67
C GLY A 250 -0.91 -11.31 22.26
N ASP A 251 -1.00 -11.70 23.53
CA ASP A 251 -2.28 -11.93 24.21
C ASP A 251 -3.05 -10.61 24.42
N LEU A 252 -2.33 -9.51 24.70
CA LEU A 252 -2.93 -8.18 24.78
C LEU A 252 -3.46 -7.74 23.41
N VAL A 253 -2.66 -7.91 22.35
CA VAL A 253 -3.09 -7.58 20.98
C VAL A 253 -4.32 -8.39 20.59
N ALA A 254 -4.33 -9.70 20.86
CA ALA A 254 -5.49 -10.55 20.60
C ALA A 254 -6.75 -10.08 21.36
N ALA A 255 -6.63 -9.68 22.62
CA ALA A 255 -7.72 -9.13 23.39
C ALA A 255 -8.24 -7.80 22.80
N GLN A 256 -7.35 -6.91 22.37
CA GLN A 256 -7.68 -5.62 21.77
C GLN A 256 -8.37 -5.77 20.41
N THR A 257 -7.99 -6.76 19.59
CA THR A 257 -8.66 -7.07 18.31
C THR A 257 -10.12 -7.55 18.49
N HIS A 258 -10.52 -7.90 19.70
CA HIS A 258 -11.90 -8.21 20.05
C HIS A 258 -12.60 -7.04 20.79
N GLY A 259 -11.93 -6.46 21.77
CA GLY A 259 -12.52 -5.44 22.64
C GLY A 259 -12.87 -4.14 21.92
N VAL A 260 -11.94 -3.63 21.11
CA VAL A 260 -12.15 -2.36 20.38
C VAL A 260 -13.28 -2.47 19.34
N PRO A 261 -13.29 -3.48 18.46
CA PRO A 261 -14.40 -3.66 17.53
C PRO A 261 -15.76 -3.92 18.22
N ALA A 262 -15.76 -4.65 19.34
CA ALA A 262 -16.98 -4.86 20.11
C ALA A 262 -17.53 -3.54 20.68
N ALA A 263 -16.66 -2.65 21.17
CA ALA A 263 -17.05 -1.33 21.62
C ALA A 263 -17.63 -0.47 20.47
N LEU A 264 -16.98 -0.46 19.31
CA LEU A 264 -17.47 0.22 18.11
C LEU A 264 -18.85 -0.31 17.68
N THR A 265 -19.04 -1.62 17.67
CA THR A 265 -20.33 -2.24 17.33
C THR A 265 -21.42 -1.85 18.32
N ARG A 266 -21.14 -1.84 19.64
CA ARG A 266 -22.08 -1.36 20.68
C ARG A 266 -22.44 0.11 20.52
N ALA A 267 -21.50 0.93 20.02
CA ALA A 267 -21.74 2.33 19.65
C ALA A 267 -22.48 2.50 18.31
N GLY A 268 -22.92 1.41 17.68
CA GLY A 268 -23.63 1.42 16.41
C GLY A 268 -22.75 1.79 15.21
N ARG A 269 -21.46 1.54 15.30
CA ARG A 269 -20.51 1.78 14.21
C ARG A 269 -20.34 0.50 13.39
N PRO A 270 -20.41 0.56 12.05
CA PRO A 270 -20.19 -0.62 11.21
C PRO A 270 -18.73 -1.07 11.30
N VAL A 271 -18.54 -2.34 11.59
CA VAL A 271 -17.22 -2.99 11.65
C VAL A 271 -17.23 -4.21 10.76
N ARG A 272 -16.16 -4.37 9.99
CA ARG A 272 -15.86 -5.54 9.16
C ARG A 272 -14.58 -6.19 9.65
N PHE A 273 -14.53 -7.51 9.63
CA PHE A 273 -13.34 -8.29 9.93
C PHE A 273 -12.78 -8.97 8.69
N ILE A 274 -11.47 -8.94 8.57
CA ILE A 274 -10.70 -9.81 7.69
C ILE A 274 -9.75 -10.63 8.58
N ASP A 275 -10.04 -11.90 8.72
CA ASP A 275 -9.22 -12.81 9.51
C ASP A 275 -8.14 -13.44 8.64
N VAL A 276 -6.90 -13.42 9.12
CA VAL A 276 -5.73 -14.01 8.50
C VAL A 276 -5.13 -15.00 9.50
N ASP A 277 -5.14 -16.26 9.19
CA ASP A 277 -4.62 -17.31 10.10
C ASP A 277 -3.14 -17.06 10.41
N ARG A 278 -2.36 -16.77 9.38
CA ARG A 278 -0.94 -16.48 9.49
C ARG A 278 -0.53 -15.43 8.46
N LEU A 279 0.09 -14.34 8.92
CA LEU A 279 0.63 -13.32 8.02
C LEU A 279 1.97 -13.78 7.43
N ASN A 280 1.91 -14.18 6.17
CA ASN A 280 3.03 -14.58 5.33
C ASN A 280 2.80 -14.08 3.88
N GLU A 281 3.70 -14.42 2.96
CA GLU A 281 3.63 -13.99 1.57
C GLU A 281 2.35 -14.46 0.87
N ARG A 282 1.89 -15.69 1.14
CA ARG A 282 0.66 -16.24 0.55
C ARG A 282 -0.58 -15.46 0.99
N SER A 283 -0.73 -15.24 2.30
CA SER A 283 -1.86 -14.47 2.83
C SER A 283 -1.79 -12.98 2.42
N LEU A 284 -0.59 -12.40 2.34
CA LEU A 284 -0.42 -11.05 1.81
C LEU A 284 -0.85 -10.97 0.33
N GLY A 285 -0.47 -11.94 -0.48
CA GLY A 285 -0.92 -12.03 -1.88
C GLY A 285 -2.43 -12.14 -2.02
N ALA A 286 -3.07 -12.93 -1.14
CA ALA A 286 -4.53 -13.03 -1.08
C ALA A 286 -5.19 -11.71 -0.69
N LEU A 287 -4.67 -11.01 0.34
CA LEU A 287 -5.16 -9.68 0.75
C LEU A 287 -5.06 -8.66 -0.38
N LEU A 288 -3.91 -8.58 -1.06
CA LEU A 288 -3.69 -7.67 -2.18
C LEU A 288 -4.72 -7.92 -3.30
N MET A 289 -4.89 -9.15 -3.73
CA MET A 289 -5.84 -9.50 -4.79
C MET A 289 -7.30 -9.30 -4.34
N HIS A 290 -7.63 -9.61 -3.09
CA HIS A 290 -8.94 -9.36 -2.50
C HIS A 290 -9.34 -7.90 -2.67
N PHE A 291 -8.51 -6.96 -2.22
CA PHE A 291 -8.84 -5.54 -2.28
C PHE A 291 -8.74 -4.95 -3.69
N MET A 292 -7.89 -5.50 -4.58
CA MET A 292 -7.92 -5.14 -6.01
C MET A 292 -9.29 -5.47 -6.62
N LEU A 293 -9.78 -6.68 -6.42
CA LEU A 293 -11.07 -7.11 -6.96
C LEU A 293 -12.24 -6.39 -6.29
N GLU A 294 -12.20 -6.18 -4.97
CA GLU A 294 -13.19 -5.38 -4.25
C GLU A 294 -13.29 -3.96 -4.83
N THR A 295 -12.14 -3.32 -5.07
CA THR A 295 -12.09 -1.97 -5.64
C THR A 295 -12.64 -1.92 -7.08
N ILE A 296 -12.30 -2.91 -7.91
CA ILE A 296 -12.82 -3.03 -9.28
C ILE A 296 -14.34 -3.18 -9.25
N LEU A 297 -14.86 -4.04 -8.38
CA LEU A 297 -16.29 -4.26 -8.23
C LEU A 297 -17.01 -3.02 -7.69
N ALA A 298 -16.41 -2.32 -6.71
CA ALA A 298 -16.95 -1.04 -6.22
C ALA A 298 -17.01 0.02 -7.32
N GLY A 299 -15.99 0.11 -8.19
CA GLY A 299 -16.00 0.99 -9.35
C GLY A 299 -17.14 0.68 -10.31
N ARG A 300 -17.42 -0.61 -10.56
CA ARG A 300 -18.57 -1.02 -11.37
C ARG A 300 -19.91 -0.64 -10.73
N LEU A 301 -20.06 -0.79 -9.42
CA LEU A 301 -21.26 -0.38 -8.69
C LEU A 301 -21.48 1.14 -8.68
N LEU A 302 -20.41 1.93 -8.72
CA LEU A 302 -20.43 3.39 -8.83
C LEU A 302 -20.60 3.89 -10.27
N GLY A 303 -20.41 3.03 -11.27
CA GLY A 303 -20.42 3.43 -12.69
C GLY A 303 -19.18 4.23 -13.12
N VAL A 304 -18.03 4.04 -12.42
CA VAL A 304 -16.76 4.70 -12.74
C VAL A 304 -15.73 3.70 -13.26
N ASP A 305 -14.78 4.17 -14.10
CA ASP A 305 -13.64 3.35 -14.51
C ASP A 305 -12.59 3.28 -13.37
N PRO A 306 -12.32 2.11 -12.78
CA PRO A 306 -11.36 1.99 -11.69
C PRO A 306 -9.90 2.04 -12.16
N PHE A 307 -9.61 2.11 -13.46
CA PHE A 307 -8.25 1.96 -14.00
C PHE A 307 -7.61 3.28 -14.45
N ASP A 308 -8.38 4.34 -14.66
CA ASP A 308 -7.89 5.67 -15.02
C ASP A 308 -7.82 6.63 -13.82
N GLN A 309 -7.27 7.84 -14.01
CA GLN A 309 -7.19 8.93 -13.03
C GLN A 309 -7.00 10.29 -13.72
N PRO A 310 -8.02 10.81 -14.46
CA PRO A 310 -7.85 12.01 -15.28
C PRO A 310 -7.61 13.29 -14.48
N ALA A 311 -8.13 13.41 -13.26
CA ALA A 311 -8.08 14.63 -12.47
C ALA A 311 -6.68 15.06 -12.01
N VAL A 312 -5.69 14.14 -11.98
CA VAL A 312 -4.35 14.46 -11.47
C VAL A 312 -3.44 15.19 -12.46
N GLU A 313 -3.85 15.34 -13.73
CA GLU A 313 -3.00 15.91 -14.78
C GLU A 313 -2.83 17.44 -14.64
N LEU A 314 -3.87 18.16 -14.23
CA LEU A 314 -3.82 19.62 -14.08
C LEU A 314 -2.70 20.08 -13.12
N GLY A 315 -2.55 19.43 -11.99
CA GLY A 315 -1.48 19.75 -11.02
C GLY A 315 -0.08 19.61 -11.63
N LYS A 316 0.13 18.59 -12.46
CA LYS A 316 1.42 18.36 -13.15
C LYS A 316 1.72 19.48 -14.18
N VAL A 317 0.69 19.94 -14.90
CA VAL A 317 0.83 21.03 -15.87
C VAL A 317 1.24 22.32 -15.15
N LEU A 318 0.47 22.72 -14.13
CA LEU A 318 0.73 23.96 -13.37
C LEU A 318 2.12 23.94 -12.68
N SER A 319 2.53 22.81 -12.14
CA SER A 319 3.87 22.66 -11.56
C SER A 319 4.98 22.89 -12.59
N ARG A 320 4.84 22.33 -13.80
CA ARG A 320 5.82 22.56 -14.89
C ARG A 320 5.85 24.00 -15.35
N GLU A 321 4.71 24.68 -15.46
CA GLU A 321 4.63 26.09 -15.81
C GLU A 321 5.34 26.95 -14.76
N ARG A 322 5.14 26.66 -13.48
CA ARG A 322 5.82 27.39 -12.40
C ARG A 322 7.35 27.22 -12.44
N LEU A 323 7.84 26.01 -12.73
CA LEU A 323 9.28 25.77 -12.89
C LEU A 323 9.88 26.58 -14.03
N LYS A 324 9.17 26.73 -15.16
CA LYS A 324 9.63 27.53 -16.30
C LYS A 324 9.67 29.04 -16.01
N GLN A 325 8.83 29.53 -15.09
CA GLN A 325 8.79 30.96 -14.69
C GLN A 325 9.85 31.31 -13.63
N ALA A 326 10.37 30.31 -12.91
CA ALA A 326 11.36 30.52 -11.85
C ALA A 326 12.82 30.53 -12.34
N THR A 327 13.04 30.27 -13.64
CA THR A 327 14.33 30.39 -14.34
C THR A 327 14.39 31.69 -15.09
#